data_121cb5ac07dea0781c5daa5d88210ef4
#
_entry.id   121cb5ac07dea0781c5daa5d88210ef4
#
_cell.length_a   1.000
_cell.length_b   1.000
_cell.length_c   1.000
_cell.angle_alpha   90.00
_cell.angle_beta   90.00
_cell.angle_gamma   90.00
#
_symmetry.space_group_name_H-M   'P 1'
#
loop_
_entity.id
_entity.type
_entity.pdbx_description
1 polymer ?
#
loop_
_entity_poly.entity_id
_entity_poly.type
_entity_poly.pdbx_seq_one_letter_code
_entity_poly.pdbx_strand_id
1 'polypeptide(L)'
;VRDGRAAVQDEGSQLVALALAAVPSEATGVTAGRWLDLCAGPGGKAGLLAVLASAAGADLVANEVSEHRADLVRATLAPAIAAAVERGSTIEVRTGDGRDYGAEEPGAYDRVLVDAPCTGLGALRRRPEARWRRQPGDLTALGPLQRDLLRSALDATAPGGVVGYATCSPHLAETSFVVRDVVKRRDDVEILDARPFFTQASNGALIDLGNGPFVQLWPHVHGTDGMFFALLRRR
;
A
#
# COMPACT_ATOMS: atom_id res chain seq x y z
N VAL A 1 1.27 -14.24 -19.00
CA VAL A 1 0.23 -14.07 -17.96
C VAL A 1 -0.18 -15.42 -17.41
N ARG A 2 -0.61 -16.39 -18.27
CA ARG A 2 -1.09 -17.71 -17.80
C ARG A 2 -0.02 -18.54 -17.07
N ASP A 3 1.24 -18.36 -17.40
CA ASP A 3 2.40 -19.04 -16.81
C ASP A 3 3.07 -18.26 -15.65
N GLY A 4 2.39 -17.23 -15.12
CA GLY A 4 2.83 -16.47 -13.96
C GLY A 4 4.00 -15.49 -14.20
N ARG A 5 4.57 -15.44 -15.42
CA ARG A 5 5.73 -14.57 -15.72
C ARG A 5 5.39 -13.08 -15.85
N ALA A 6 4.12 -12.75 -15.99
CA ALA A 6 3.63 -11.38 -16.06
C ALA A 6 2.22 -11.29 -15.49
N ALA A 7 1.89 -10.16 -14.88
CA ALA A 7 0.54 -9.82 -14.40
C ALA A 7 0.09 -8.49 -15.02
N VAL A 8 -1.23 -8.35 -15.21
CA VAL A 8 -1.82 -7.09 -15.65
C VAL A 8 -2.14 -6.25 -14.41
N GLN A 9 -1.60 -5.05 -14.34
CA GLN A 9 -1.82 -4.11 -13.23
C GLN A 9 -1.88 -2.69 -13.76
N ASP A 10 -2.78 -1.87 -13.22
CA ASP A 10 -2.83 -0.44 -13.52
C ASP A 10 -1.52 0.26 -13.13
N GLU A 11 -1.06 1.19 -13.96
CA GLU A 11 0.21 1.87 -13.77
C GLU A 11 0.24 2.66 -12.46
N GLY A 12 -0.84 3.37 -12.10
CA GLY A 12 -0.94 4.08 -10.82
C GLY A 12 -0.79 3.16 -9.62
N SER A 13 -1.31 1.92 -9.73
CA SER A 13 -1.14 0.89 -8.71
C SER A 13 0.31 0.38 -8.62
N GLN A 14 1.02 0.28 -9.75
CA GLN A 14 2.44 -0.06 -9.78
C GLN A 14 3.29 1.05 -9.16
N LEU A 15 3.01 2.30 -9.52
CA LEU A 15 3.72 3.49 -9.00
C LEU A 15 3.64 3.60 -7.48
N VAL A 16 2.50 3.23 -6.86
CA VAL A 16 2.36 3.16 -5.39
C VAL A 16 3.40 2.23 -4.77
N ALA A 17 3.53 1.01 -5.30
CA ALA A 17 4.49 0.03 -4.77
C ALA A 17 5.95 0.45 -5.03
N LEU A 18 6.25 0.95 -6.22
CA LEU A 18 7.58 1.44 -6.60
C LEU A 18 8.00 2.64 -5.76
N ALA A 19 7.11 3.62 -5.59
CA ALA A 19 7.38 4.81 -4.79
C ALA A 19 7.64 4.45 -3.32
N LEU A 20 6.82 3.57 -2.72
CA LEU A 20 7.04 3.11 -1.35
C LEU A 20 8.38 2.38 -1.23
N ALA A 21 8.72 1.51 -2.17
CA ALA A 21 9.98 0.76 -2.15
C ALA A 21 11.21 1.66 -2.28
N ALA A 22 11.10 2.79 -2.98
CA ALA A 22 12.20 3.74 -3.18
C ALA A 22 12.49 4.62 -1.95
N VAL A 23 11.61 4.67 -0.96
CA VAL A 23 11.81 5.51 0.24
C VAL A 23 12.97 4.95 1.08
N PRO A 24 13.96 5.74 1.47
CA PRO A 24 14.94 5.30 2.47
C PRO A 24 14.26 5.00 3.81
N SER A 25 14.51 3.82 4.36
CA SER A 25 14.09 3.47 5.72
C SER A 25 15.25 3.72 6.68
N GLU A 26 14.94 4.32 7.82
CA GLU A 26 15.86 4.56 8.93
C GLU A 26 15.50 3.67 10.13
N ALA A 27 14.74 2.60 9.87
CA ALA A 27 14.22 1.73 10.91
C ALA A 27 15.32 1.16 11.80
N THR A 28 15.07 1.20 13.10
CA THR A 28 15.96 0.66 14.14
C THR A 28 15.30 -0.56 14.80
N GLY A 29 16.14 -1.49 15.27
CA GLY A 29 15.66 -2.70 15.95
C GLY A 29 15.13 -3.80 15.02
N VAL A 30 15.26 -3.64 13.70
CA VAL A 30 14.93 -4.67 12.70
C VAL A 30 16.25 -5.22 12.14
N THR A 31 16.54 -6.50 12.35
CA THR A 31 17.82 -7.12 11.96
C THR A 31 17.95 -7.40 10.47
N ALA A 32 16.83 -7.55 9.76
CA ALA A 32 16.74 -7.62 8.31
C ALA A 32 15.52 -6.81 7.89
N GLY A 33 15.51 -6.23 6.69
CA GLY A 33 14.34 -5.51 6.19
C GLY A 33 13.11 -6.43 6.24
N ARG A 34 12.02 -5.97 6.82
CA ARG A 34 10.76 -6.71 6.88
C ARG A 34 9.62 -5.82 6.46
N TRP A 35 8.99 -6.17 5.36
CA TRP A 35 7.92 -5.40 4.74
C TRP A 35 6.55 -6.03 4.99
N LEU A 36 5.52 -5.20 5.01
CA LEU A 36 4.14 -5.65 5.16
C LEU A 36 3.24 -5.01 4.10
N ASP A 37 2.47 -5.80 3.37
CA ASP A 37 1.27 -5.35 2.65
C ASP A 37 0.05 -5.73 3.47
N LEU A 38 -0.55 -4.75 4.15
CA LEU A 38 -1.59 -4.99 5.16
C LEU A 38 -2.94 -5.38 4.55
N CYS A 39 -3.19 -5.05 3.27
CA CYS A 39 -4.44 -5.31 2.56
C CYS A 39 -4.14 -5.81 1.14
N ALA A 40 -3.44 -6.92 1.02
CA ALA A 40 -2.76 -7.37 -0.18
C ALA A 40 -3.68 -7.78 -1.35
N GLY A 41 -4.92 -8.17 -1.07
CA GLY A 41 -5.82 -8.74 -2.09
C GLY A 41 -6.24 -7.80 -3.22
N PRO A 42 -6.22 -8.26 -4.46
CA PRO A 42 -6.00 -9.64 -4.92
C PRO A 42 -4.55 -9.99 -5.29
N GLY A 43 -3.53 -9.23 -4.85
CA GLY A 43 -2.12 -9.57 -5.04
C GLY A 43 -1.32 -8.65 -5.98
N GLY A 44 -1.94 -7.67 -6.63
CA GLY A 44 -1.25 -6.84 -7.61
C GLY A 44 -0.07 -6.03 -7.04
N LYS A 45 -0.31 -5.24 -5.97
CA LYS A 45 0.74 -4.48 -5.28
C LYS A 45 1.68 -5.41 -4.51
N ALA A 46 1.12 -6.41 -3.80
CA ALA A 46 1.88 -7.42 -3.08
C ALA A 46 2.87 -8.16 -3.98
N GLY A 47 2.48 -8.53 -5.22
CA GLY A 47 3.37 -9.20 -6.17
C GLY A 47 4.57 -8.34 -6.59
N LEU A 48 4.35 -7.04 -6.79
CA LEU A 48 5.46 -6.13 -7.09
C LEU A 48 6.33 -5.88 -5.85
N LEU A 49 5.72 -5.66 -4.67
CA LEU A 49 6.46 -5.53 -3.42
C LEU A 49 7.29 -6.76 -3.09
N ALA A 50 6.78 -7.97 -3.40
CA ALA A 50 7.51 -9.21 -3.19
C ALA A 50 8.83 -9.26 -3.97
N VAL A 51 8.80 -8.85 -5.24
CA VAL A 51 10.01 -8.77 -6.08
C VAL A 51 10.97 -7.70 -5.55
N LEU A 52 10.45 -6.54 -5.18
CA LEU A 52 11.26 -5.41 -4.70
C LEU A 52 11.86 -5.69 -3.32
N ALA A 53 11.11 -6.30 -2.40
CA ALA A 53 11.60 -6.71 -1.09
C ALA A 53 12.72 -7.75 -1.22
N SER A 54 12.49 -8.81 -1.99
CA SER A 54 13.50 -9.83 -2.24
C SER A 54 14.77 -9.26 -2.90
N ALA A 55 14.64 -8.31 -3.82
CA ALA A 55 15.78 -7.63 -4.43
C ALA A 55 16.55 -6.76 -3.43
N ALA A 56 15.89 -6.25 -2.41
CA ALA A 56 16.47 -5.48 -1.30
C ALA A 56 16.99 -6.36 -0.15
N GLY A 57 16.88 -7.70 -0.24
CA GLY A 57 17.23 -8.62 0.84
C GLY A 57 16.25 -8.57 2.03
N ALA A 58 15.03 -8.12 1.79
CA ALA A 58 13.98 -8.02 2.80
C ALA A 58 12.96 -9.16 2.67
N ASP A 59 12.32 -9.49 3.79
CA ASP A 59 11.15 -10.36 3.82
C ASP A 59 9.87 -9.58 3.54
N LEU A 60 8.81 -10.25 3.08
CA LEU A 60 7.48 -9.66 2.92
C LEU A 60 6.41 -10.52 3.58
N VAL A 61 5.56 -9.88 4.35
CA VAL A 61 4.25 -10.43 4.76
C VAL A 61 3.17 -9.74 3.93
N ALA A 62 2.34 -10.54 3.25
CA ALA A 62 1.17 -10.07 2.50
C ALA A 62 -0.10 -10.57 3.21
N ASN A 63 -0.83 -9.66 3.83
CA ASN A 63 -2.03 -9.97 4.61
C ASN A 63 -3.32 -9.66 3.84
N GLU A 64 -4.30 -10.53 3.97
CA GLU A 64 -5.65 -10.32 3.43
C GLU A 64 -6.69 -10.91 4.39
N VAL A 65 -7.74 -10.17 4.69
CA VAL A 65 -8.77 -10.59 5.66
C VAL A 65 -9.65 -11.74 5.15
N SER A 66 -9.84 -11.84 3.83
CA SER A 66 -10.68 -12.87 3.20
C SER A 66 -9.83 -14.04 2.72
N GLU A 67 -10.09 -15.26 3.22
CA GLU A 67 -9.38 -16.47 2.82
C GLU A 67 -9.41 -16.68 1.29
N HIS A 68 -10.58 -16.54 0.67
CA HIS A 68 -10.70 -16.67 -0.79
C HIS A 68 -9.81 -15.65 -1.54
N ARG A 69 -9.69 -14.42 -1.03
CA ARG A 69 -8.82 -13.41 -1.66
C ARG A 69 -7.34 -13.67 -1.33
N ALA A 70 -7.05 -14.21 -0.14
CA ALA A 70 -5.71 -14.65 0.22
C ALA A 70 -5.21 -15.77 -0.70
N ASP A 71 -6.08 -16.69 -1.14
CA ASP A 71 -5.74 -17.70 -2.16
C ASP A 71 -5.36 -17.06 -3.49
N LEU A 72 -6.04 -16.00 -3.91
CA LEU A 72 -5.65 -15.24 -5.10
C LEU A 72 -4.29 -14.56 -4.93
N VAL A 73 -4.01 -14.03 -3.74
CA VAL A 73 -2.69 -13.47 -3.39
C VAL A 73 -1.62 -14.56 -3.48
N ARG A 74 -1.84 -15.74 -2.86
CA ARG A 74 -0.91 -16.89 -2.92
C ARG A 74 -0.61 -17.29 -4.36
N ALA A 75 -1.64 -17.38 -5.19
CA ALA A 75 -1.49 -17.71 -6.61
C ALA A 75 -0.70 -16.66 -7.38
N THR A 76 -0.95 -15.38 -7.09
CA THR A 76 -0.25 -14.25 -7.73
C THR A 76 1.22 -14.18 -7.31
N LEU A 77 1.52 -14.46 -6.04
CA LEU A 77 2.86 -14.37 -5.48
C LEU A 77 3.70 -15.64 -5.70
N ALA A 78 3.12 -16.75 -6.12
CA ALA A 78 3.82 -18.04 -6.23
C ALA A 78 5.17 -17.97 -6.98
N PRO A 79 5.31 -17.27 -8.14
CA PRO A 79 6.60 -17.13 -8.81
C PRO A 79 7.60 -16.28 -8.00
N ALA A 80 7.14 -15.24 -7.32
CA ALA A 80 8.00 -14.38 -6.48
C ALA A 80 8.45 -15.11 -5.22
N ILE A 81 7.59 -15.94 -4.61
CA ILE A 81 7.93 -16.79 -3.47
C ILE A 81 9.07 -17.77 -3.86
N ALA A 82 8.94 -18.45 -4.99
CA ALA A 82 9.97 -19.36 -5.45
C ALA A 82 11.32 -18.65 -5.67
N ALA A 83 11.30 -17.49 -6.32
CA ALA A 83 12.51 -16.71 -6.59
C ALA A 83 13.12 -16.09 -5.32
N ALA A 84 12.32 -15.77 -4.30
CA ALA A 84 12.78 -15.21 -3.03
C ALA A 84 13.59 -16.23 -2.23
N VAL A 85 13.17 -17.49 -2.21
CA VAL A 85 13.89 -18.58 -1.54
C VAL A 85 15.33 -18.70 -2.07
N GLU A 86 15.51 -18.60 -3.39
CA GLU A 86 16.86 -18.64 -4.00
C GLU A 86 17.74 -17.46 -3.58
N ARG A 87 17.13 -16.34 -3.14
CA ARG A 87 17.82 -15.13 -2.67
C ARG A 87 17.95 -15.05 -1.15
N GLY A 88 17.43 -16.04 -0.43
CA GLY A 88 17.45 -16.07 1.04
C GLY A 88 16.44 -15.13 1.70
N SER A 89 15.39 -14.71 0.97
CA SER A 89 14.28 -13.91 1.51
C SER A 89 13.02 -14.77 1.66
N THR A 90 12.15 -14.38 2.59
CA THR A 90 10.87 -15.04 2.84
C THR A 90 9.71 -14.16 2.34
N ILE A 91 8.79 -14.76 1.62
CA ILE A 91 7.51 -14.12 1.28
C ILE A 91 6.39 -14.98 1.85
N GLU A 92 5.62 -14.43 2.76
CA GLU A 92 4.53 -15.11 3.46
C GLU A 92 3.19 -14.46 3.10
N VAL A 93 2.16 -15.30 2.85
CA VAL A 93 0.78 -14.82 2.69
C VAL A 93 -0.03 -15.27 3.89
N ARG A 94 -0.58 -14.32 4.62
CA ARG A 94 -1.40 -14.54 5.81
C ARG A 94 -2.86 -14.18 5.56
N THR A 95 -3.73 -14.83 6.31
CA THR A 95 -5.15 -14.47 6.38
C THR A 95 -5.44 -13.96 7.78
N GLY A 96 -5.83 -12.68 7.89
CA GLY A 96 -6.07 -12.06 9.19
C GLY A 96 -6.62 -10.64 9.06
N ASP A 97 -7.12 -10.11 10.16
CA ASP A 97 -7.58 -8.72 10.21
C ASP A 97 -6.36 -7.78 10.30
N GLY A 98 -6.22 -6.89 9.33
CA GLY A 98 -5.12 -5.92 9.31
C GLY A 98 -5.13 -4.96 10.51
N ARG A 99 -6.23 -4.83 11.23
CA ARG A 99 -6.33 -3.99 12.43
C ARG A 99 -5.59 -4.56 13.64
N ASP A 100 -5.27 -5.85 13.62
CA ASP A 100 -4.65 -6.54 14.77
C ASP A 100 -3.11 -6.46 14.74
N TYR A 101 -2.49 -6.21 13.58
CA TYR A 101 -1.03 -6.22 13.40
C TYR A 101 -0.27 -5.27 14.32
N GLY A 102 -0.83 -4.08 14.59
CA GLY A 102 -0.19 -3.13 15.52
C GLY A 102 -0.08 -3.64 16.95
N ALA A 103 -1.01 -4.50 17.37
CA ALA A 103 -1.01 -5.12 18.69
C ALA A 103 -0.23 -6.44 18.73
N GLU A 104 -0.31 -7.24 17.67
CA GLU A 104 0.32 -8.56 17.59
C GLU A 104 1.81 -8.49 17.24
N GLU A 105 2.20 -7.58 16.36
CA GLU A 105 3.57 -7.42 15.87
C GLU A 105 4.03 -5.95 15.94
N PRO A 106 4.03 -5.31 17.13
CA PRO A 106 4.38 -3.89 17.27
C PRO A 106 5.84 -3.63 16.89
N GLY A 107 6.04 -2.66 16.01
CA GLY A 107 7.40 -2.25 15.57
C GLY A 107 8.16 -3.33 14.80
N ALA A 108 7.48 -4.31 14.21
CA ALA A 108 8.12 -5.44 13.56
C ALA A 108 8.52 -5.18 12.09
N TYR A 109 8.05 -4.10 11.48
CA TYR A 109 8.21 -3.84 10.06
C TYR A 109 8.92 -2.51 9.80
N ASP A 110 9.85 -2.48 8.87
CA ASP A 110 10.50 -1.24 8.44
C ASP A 110 9.75 -0.53 7.32
N ARG A 111 8.82 -1.24 6.66
CA ARG A 111 8.03 -0.71 5.54
C ARG A 111 6.65 -1.36 5.48
N VAL A 112 5.61 -0.56 5.52
CA VAL A 112 4.23 -1.03 5.50
C VAL A 112 3.44 -0.34 4.38
N LEU A 113 2.74 -1.12 3.56
CA LEU A 113 1.73 -0.63 2.64
C LEU A 113 0.33 -0.86 3.22
N VAL A 114 -0.49 0.17 3.20
CA VAL A 114 -1.94 0.10 3.45
C VAL A 114 -2.66 0.49 2.17
N ASP A 115 -2.90 -0.47 1.26
CA ASP A 115 -3.84 -0.26 0.13
C ASP A 115 -5.26 -0.42 0.65
N ALA A 116 -5.78 0.65 1.26
CA ALA A 116 -6.97 0.57 2.10
C ALA A 116 -8.24 0.25 1.29
N PRO A 117 -9.12 -0.60 1.84
CA PRO A 117 -10.46 -0.77 1.29
C PRO A 117 -11.16 0.58 1.14
N CYS A 118 -11.65 0.89 -0.05
CA CYS A 118 -12.27 2.18 -0.39
C CYS A 118 -13.44 2.02 -1.36
N THR A 119 -14.12 3.10 -1.66
CA THR A 119 -15.23 3.08 -2.63
C THR A 119 -14.79 2.70 -4.04
N GLY A 120 -13.52 2.86 -4.39
CA GLY A 120 -12.99 2.52 -5.71
C GLY A 120 -13.38 3.49 -6.82
N LEU A 121 -13.84 4.69 -6.49
CA LEU A 121 -14.29 5.69 -7.46
C LEU A 121 -13.17 6.20 -8.39
N GLY A 122 -11.91 6.01 -8.02
CA GLY A 122 -10.77 6.30 -8.90
C GLY A 122 -10.56 5.27 -10.02
N ALA A 123 -11.12 4.07 -9.89
CA ALA A 123 -10.97 2.97 -10.84
C ALA A 123 -12.13 2.84 -11.84
N LEU A 124 -13.02 3.85 -11.95
CA LEU A 124 -14.20 3.81 -12.83
C LEU A 124 -13.85 3.62 -14.31
N ARG A 125 -12.67 3.99 -14.74
CA ARG A 125 -12.16 3.73 -16.09
C ARG A 125 -12.14 2.24 -16.43
N ARG A 126 -11.79 1.41 -15.46
CA ARG A 126 -11.69 -0.06 -15.61
C ARG A 126 -12.88 -0.81 -15.01
N ARG A 127 -13.61 -0.18 -14.08
CA ARG A 127 -14.75 -0.73 -13.35
C ARG A 127 -15.93 0.23 -13.37
N PRO A 128 -16.49 0.54 -14.55
CA PRO A 128 -17.56 1.53 -14.67
C PRO A 128 -18.82 1.15 -13.90
N GLU A 129 -19.07 -0.14 -13.65
CA GLU A 129 -20.19 -0.64 -12.87
C GLU A 129 -20.15 -0.21 -11.39
N ALA A 130 -18.99 0.13 -10.84
CA ALA A 130 -18.87 0.65 -9.47
C ALA A 130 -19.68 1.94 -9.29
N ARG A 131 -19.84 2.75 -10.35
CA ARG A 131 -20.68 3.96 -10.36
C ARG A 131 -22.12 3.71 -9.91
N TRP A 132 -22.67 2.56 -10.23
CA TRP A 132 -24.05 2.19 -9.94
C TRP A 132 -24.22 1.39 -8.66
N ARG A 133 -23.13 0.77 -8.18
CA ARG A 133 -23.16 -0.07 -6.97
C ARG A 133 -22.86 0.70 -5.70
N ARG A 134 -22.11 1.81 -5.81
CA ARG A 134 -21.71 2.60 -4.65
C ARG A 134 -22.83 3.52 -4.17
N GLN A 135 -22.97 3.60 -2.85
CA GLN A 135 -23.92 4.46 -2.16
C GLN A 135 -23.18 5.46 -1.25
N PRO A 136 -23.75 6.64 -0.97
CA PRO A 136 -23.13 7.60 -0.04
C PRO A 136 -22.81 7.01 1.34
N GLY A 137 -23.60 6.05 1.82
CA GLY A 137 -23.37 5.35 3.08
C GLY A 137 -22.08 4.53 3.12
N ASP A 138 -21.53 4.11 1.96
CA ASP A 138 -20.26 3.36 1.90
C ASP A 138 -19.10 4.19 2.47
N LEU A 139 -19.08 5.50 2.24
CA LEU A 139 -18.06 6.40 2.80
C LEU A 139 -18.10 6.42 4.33
N THR A 140 -19.30 6.42 4.90
CA THR A 140 -19.49 6.43 6.36
C THR A 140 -19.03 5.10 6.96
N ALA A 141 -19.27 3.98 6.30
CA ALA A 141 -18.88 2.65 6.76
C ALA A 141 -17.35 2.41 6.64
N LEU A 142 -16.73 2.87 5.55
CA LEU A 142 -15.30 2.63 5.30
C LEU A 142 -14.38 3.55 6.11
N GLY A 143 -14.80 4.75 6.45
CA GLY A 143 -13.95 5.73 7.12
C GLY A 143 -13.36 5.25 8.46
N PRO A 144 -14.11 4.64 9.39
CA PRO A 144 -13.56 4.05 10.61
C PRO A 144 -12.54 2.94 10.31
N LEU A 145 -12.87 2.01 9.42
CA LEU A 145 -11.97 0.92 9.03
C LEU A 145 -10.62 1.43 8.48
N GLN A 146 -10.66 2.42 7.60
CA GLN A 146 -9.45 3.02 7.01
C GLN A 146 -8.55 3.65 8.07
N ARG A 147 -9.14 4.33 9.08
CA ARG A 147 -8.39 4.90 10.20
C ARG A 147 -7.77 3.82 11.09
N ASP A 148 -8.51 2.75 11.37
CA ASP A 148 -8.05 1.67 12.24
C ASP A 148 -6.91 0.87 11.55
N LEU A 149 -7.02 0.61 10.25
CA LEU A 149 -5.94 0.00 9.46
C LEU A 149 -4.68 0.88 9.45
N LEU A 150 -4.84 2.20 9.25
CA LEU A 150 -3.68 3.10 9.27
C LEU A 150 -3.02 3.19 10.65
N ARG A 151 -3.80 3.18 11.75
CA ARG A 151 -3.25 3.12 13.11
C ARG A 151 -2.48 1.85 13.35
N SER A 152 -3.08 0.70 13.00
CA SER A 152 -2.43 -0.61 13.13
C SER A 152 -1.13 -0.68 12.34
N ALA A 153 -1.13 -0.19 11.10
CA ALA A 153 0.08 -0.11 10.28
C ALA A 153 1.19 0.73 10.92
N LEU A 154 0.84 1.90 11.48
CA LEU A 154 1.80 2.77 12.17
C LEU A 154 2.36 2.11 13.44
N ASP A 155 1.52 1.37 14.19
CA ASP A 155 1.95 0.67 15.40
C ASP A 155 2.82 -0.56 15.06
N ALA A 156 2.54 -1.24 13.95
CA ALA A 156 3.34 -2.35 13.43
C ALA A 156 4.69 -1.91 12.82
N THR A 157 4.82 -0.62 12.47
CA THR A 157 6.04 -0.07 11.87
C THR A 157 7.08 0.25 12.94
N ALA A 158 8.34 -0.14 12.74
CA ALA A 158 9.46 0.21 13.62
C ALA A 158 9.73 1.73 13.63
N PRO A 159 10.31 2.29 14.70
CA PRO A 159 10.82 3.66 14.68
C PRO A 159 11.81 3.87 13.52
N GLY A 160 11.68 4.96 12.77
CA GLY A 160 12.42 5.23 11.53
C GLY A 160 11.85 4.54 10.29
N GLY A 161 10.93 3.60 10.46
CA GLY A 161 10.25 2.92 9.37
C GLY A 161 9.18 3.79 8.69
N VAL A 162 8.67 3.31 7.54
CA VAL A 162 7.77 4.08 6.69
C VAL A 162 6.46 3.35 6.41
N VAL A 163 5.39 4.11 6.33
CA VAL A 163 4.05 3.63 5.96
C VAL A 163 3.57 4.38 4.72
N GLY A 164 3.18 3.63 3.68
CA GLY A 164 2.44 4.13 2.53
C GLY A 164 0.96 3.87 2.69
N TYR A 165 0.14 4.92 2.78
CA TYR A 165 -1.31 4.80 2.74
C TYR A 165 -1.82 5.14 1.35
N ALA A 166 -2.53 4.20 0.73
CA ALA A 166 -3.06 4.32 -0.62
C ALA A 166 -4.55 4.02 -0.69
N THR A 167 -5.26 4.68 -1.61
CA THR A 167 -6.62 4.33 -2.01
C THR A 167 -6.82 4.58 -3.50
N CYS A 168 -7.65 3.77 -4.16
CA CYS A 168 -8.13 4.08 -5.51
C CYS A 168 -9.41 4.92 -5.44
N SER A 169 -9.36 6.04 -4.72
CA SER A 169 -10.47 7.00 -4.55
C SER A 169 -9.94 8.44 -4.60
N PRO A 170 -10.65 9.37 -5.26
CA PRO A 170 -10.35 10.79 -5.19
C PRO A 170 -11.08 11.49 -4.02
N HIS A 171 -11.90 10.78 -3.26
CA HIS A 171 -12.76 11.38 -2.24
C HIS A 171 -11.97 11.74 -0.97
N LEU A 172 -12.05 12.99 -0.53
CA LEU A 172 -11.26 13.50 0.60
C LEU A 172 -11.48 12.72 1.90
N ALA A 173 -12.69 12.20 2.14
CA ALA A 173 -13.00 11.39 3.32
C ALA A 173 -12.29 10.03 3.34
N GLU A 174 -11.78 9.54 2.21
CA GLU A 174 -11.03 8.30 2.07
C GLU A 174 -9.53 8.54 1.86
N THR A 175 -9.11 9.79 1.77
CA THR A 175 -7.76 10.18 1.42
C THR A 175 -7.14 11.08 2.50
N SER A 176 -6.91 12.35 2.22
CA SER A 176 -6.21 13.27 3.12
C SER A 176 -6.87 13.43 4.49
N PHE A 177 -8.19 13.29 4.60
CA PHE A 177 -8.88 13.41 5.89
C PHE A 177 -8.60 12.21 6.81
N VAL A 178 -8.51 10.99 6.25
CA VAL A 178 -8.10 9.81 7.03
C VAL A 178 -6.70 10.02 7.61
N VAL A 179 -5.75 10.38 6.76
CA VAL A 179 -4.35 10.58 7.15
C VAL A 179 -4.23 11.67 8.22
N ARG A 180 -4.82 12.84 7.97
CA ARG A 180 -4.76 13.97 8.91
C ARG A 180 -5.43 13.66 10.24
N ASP A 181 -6.55 12.91 10.22
CA ASP A 181 -7.27 12.55 11.45
C ASP A 181 -6.49 11.56 12.31
N VAL A 182 -5.74 10.64 11.71
CA VAL A 182 -4.87 9.72 12.44
C VAL A 182 -3.64 10.45 12.97
N VAL A 183 -2.94 11.19 12.11
CA VAL A 183 -1.67 11.84 12.47
C VAL A 183 -1.83 12.93 13.52
N LYS A 184 -2.94 13.71 13.53
CA LYS A 184 -3.16 14.76 14.54
C LYS A 184 -3.21 14.26 15.99
N ARG A 185 -3.36 12.95 16.18
CA ARG A 185 -3.43 12.29 17.50
C ARG A 185 -2.13 11.56 17.86
N ARG A 186 -1.06 11.77 17.06
CA ARG A 186 0.22 11.10 17.21
C ARG A 186 1.35 12.12 17.13
N ASP A 187 2.23 12.08 18.10
CA ASP A 187 3.46 12.88 18.16
C ASP A 187 4.69 12.12 17.60
N ASP A 188 4.54 10.81 17.42
CA ASP A 188 5.54 9.90 16.88
C ASP A 188 5.46 9.69 15.37
N VAL A 189 4.66 10.48 14.64
CA VAL A 189 4.46 10.30 13.19
C VAL A 189 4.69 11.59 12.43
N GLU A 190 5.42 11.49 11.32
CA GLU A 190 5.67 12.57 10.38
C GLU A 190 5.07 12.26 9.00
N ILE A 191 4.46 13.26 8.37
CA ILE A 191 4.03 13.19 6.97
C ILE A 191 5.20 13.62 6.09
N LEU A 192 5.67 12.73 5.22
CA LEU A 192 6.72 13.01 4.25
C LEU A 192 6.13 13.47 2.91
N ASP A 193 6.92 14.21 2.13
CA ASP A 193 6.56 14.53 0.75
C ASP A 193 6.72 13.29 -0.15
N ALA A 194 5.61 12.75 -0.63
CA ALA A 194 5.60 11.56 -1.48
C ALA A 194 5.95 11.82 -2.95
N ARG A 195 5.88 13.09 -3.40
CA ARG A 195 6.02 13.45 -4.82
C ARG A 195 7.38 13.09 -5.43
N PRO A 196 8.53 13.32 -4.75
CA PRO A 196 9.83 12.93 -5.30
C PRO A 196 9.92 11.45 -5.63
N PHE A 197 9.31 10.58 -4.81
CA PHE A 197 9.34 9.13 -5.01
C PHE A 197 8.46 8.68 -6.18
N PHE A 198 7.33 9.36 -6.43
CA PHE A 198 6.54 9.14 -7.64
C PHE A 198 7.24 9.64 -8.90
N THR A 199 7.91 10.79 -8.83
CA THR A 199 8.74 11.29 -9.93
C THR A 199 9.86 10.31 -10.27
N GLN A 200 10.55 9.77 -9.26
CA GLN A 200 11.57 8.75 -9.44
C GLN A 200 10.98 7.45 -10.03
N ALA A 201 9.88 6.94 -9.48
CA ALA A 201 9.22 5.71 -9.91
C ALA A 201 8.73 5.77 -11.37
N SER A 202 8.37 6.96 -11.85
CA SER A 202 7.92 7.21 -13.23
C SER A 202 9.05 7.65 -14.17
N ASN A 203 10.31 7.65 -13.73
CA ASN A 203 11.45 8.21 -14.49
C ASN A 203 11.21 9.66 -14.96
N GLY A 204 10.51 10.46 -14.15
CA GLY A 204 10.18 11.86 -14.46
C GLY A 204 9.00 12.05 -15.43
N ALA A 205 8.32 10.98 -15.83
CA ALA A 205 7.20 11.06 -16.78
C ALA A 205 5.92 11.70 -16.20
N LEU A 206 5.73 11.60 -14.88
CA LEU A 206 4.56 12.19 -14.22
C LEU A 206 4.76 13.67 -13.94
N ILE A 207 3.75 14.45 -14.27
CA ILE A 207 3.63 15.87 -13.99
C ILE A 207 2.38 16.13 -13.14
N ASP A 208 2.32 17.26 -12.46
CA ASP A 208 1.14 17.71 -11.71
C ASP A 208 0.64 16.69 -10.64
N LEU A 209 1.56 16.23 -9.82
CA LEU A 209 1.26 15.28 -8.72
C LEU A 209 0.45 15.89 -7.57
N GLY A 210 0.10 17.18 -7.63
CA GLY A 210 -0.64 17.93 -6.62
C GLY A 210 0.22 18.91 -5.82
N ASN A 211 -0.44 19.71 -4.97
CA ASN A 211 0.17 20.86 -4.27
C ASN A 211 0.46 20.60 -2.78
N GLY A 212 0.79 19.43 -2.40
CA GLY A 212 1.02 19.10 -0.98
C GLY A 212 1.92 17.88 -0.84
N PRO A 213 2.12 17.35 0.35
CA PRO A 213 2.97 16.19 0.56
C PRO A 213 2.36 14.90 -0.01
N PHE A 214 1.07 14.91 -0.32
CA PHE A 214 0.34 13.79 -0.88
C PHE A 214 0.41 13.77 -2.41
N VAL A 215 0.27 12.59 -2.99
CA VAL A 215 0.10 12.39 -4.43
C VAL A 215 -1.34 12.03 -4.73
N GLN A 216 -1.92 12.67 -5.75
CA GLN A 216 -3.20 12.31 -6.32
C GLN A 216 -3.04 12.12 -7.83
N LEU A 217 -3.16 10.89 -8.28
CA LEU A 217 -3.22 10.59 -9.71
C LEU A 217 -4.66 10.73 -10.22
N TRP A 218 -4.78 11.25 -11.45
CA TRP A 218 -6.05 11.50 -12.10
C TRP A 218 -6.09 10.83 -13.48
N PRO A 219 -7.17 10.11 -13.84
CA PRO A 219 -7.26 9.45 -15.15
C PRO A 219 -7.08 10.39 -16.34
N HIS A 220 -7.60 11.60 -16.25
CA HIS A 220 -7.55 12.60 -17.33
C HIS A 220 -6.21 13.34 -17.44
N VAL A 221 -5.37 13.28 -16.40
CA VAL A 221 -4.03 13.91 -16.39
C VAL A 221 -2.95 12.86 -16.63
N HIS A 222 -3.04 11.72 -15.93
CA HIS A 222 -1.96 10.75 -15.87
C HIS A 222 -2.23 9.46 -16.69
N GLY A 223 -3.46 9.29 -17.22
CA GLY A 223 -3.84 8.06 -17.94
C GLY A 223 -4.00 6.82 -17.08
N THR A 224 -3.81 6.93 -15.77
CA THR A 224 -3.89 5.84 -14.77
C THR A 224 -5.25 5.82 -14.07
N ASP A 225 -5.48 4.86 -13.16
CA ASP A 225 -6.56 5.00 -12.19
C ASP A 225 -6.32 6.19 -11.27
N GLY A 226 -7.40 6.74 -10.70
CA GLY A 226 -7.33 7.81 -9.71
C GLY A 226 -6.80 7.27 -8.38
N MET A 227 -5.49 7.30 -8.18
CA MET A 227 -4.84 6.81 -6.98
C MET A 227 -4.45 7.98 -6.07
N PHE A 228 -4.77 7.87 -4.79
CA PHE A 228 -4.21 8.70 -3.74
C PHE A 228 -3.09 7.95 -3.03
N PHE A 229 -2.05 8.70 -2.64
CA PHE A 229 -0.96 8.17 -1.82
C PHE A 229 -0.45 9.20 -0.81
N ALA A 230 -0.28 8.75 0.42
CA ALA A 230 0.38 9.48 1.50
C ALA A 230 1.53 8.64 2.06
N LEU A 231 2.64 9.29 2.33
CA LEU A 231 3.82 8.68 2.91
C LEU A 231 4.02 9.21 4.33
N LEU A 232 4.20 8.31 5.29
CA LEU A 232 4.40 8.62 6.70
C LEU A 232 5.67 7.93 7.21
N ARG A 233 6.35 8.56 8.16
CA ARG A 233 7.45 7.97 8.92
C ARG A 233 7.06 7.87 10.38
N ARG A 234 7.32 6.73 11.02
CA ARG A 234 7.30 6.61 12.47
C ARG A 234 8.64 7.10 13.02
N ARG A 235 8.59 8.01 13.99
CA ARG A 235 9.77 8.54 14.69
C ARG A 235 10.21 7.66 15.82
#